data_f9498069767f9cbaca16f29ca695adb8
#
_entry.id   f9498069767f9cbaca16f29ca695adb8
#
_cell.length_a   1.000
_cell.length_b   1.000
_cell.length_c   1.000
_cell.angle_alpha   90.00
_cell.angle_beta   90.00
_cell.angle_gamma   90.00
#
_symmetry.space_group_name_H-M   'P 1'
#
loop_
_entity.id
_entity.type
_entity.pdbx_description
1 polymer ?
#
loop_
_entity_poly.entity_id
_entity_poly.type
_entity_poly.pdbx_seq_one_letter_code
_entity_poly.pdbx_strand_id
1 'polypeptide(L)'
;MFQKEIERYERVRANYEERIVRKMSAKDYLDWHEVLFSCHSCAIEGNSFTLDDTRVLQEKGLGMIPVGRSLLECTEIADHFRAFRYITHHIDAPFDETLLKETNRLVTENTLAYRVPDAVPGQYTTCDMAAGDTVFGDHKKLISRVPNLMKSTTEALNRDIHPVIVAARFHGFFEYLHPFRDGNGRTGRLLSNWIMLHCGHPIIIIDIKDRAAYIDALRKIRSEGTDEYLISFFFAAITSRMENELQQKSKNTHLGAFLF
;
A
#
# COMPACT_ATOMS: atom_id res chain seq x y z
N MET A 1 0.60 8.62 -23.10
CA MET A 1 1.75 8.38 -22.22
C MET A 1 1.53 7.04 -21.52
N PHE A 2 2.52 6.29 -21.12
CA PHE A 2 2.45 4.97 -20.47
C PHE A 2 1.80 3.82 -21.27
N GLN A 3 1.63 3.96 -22.57
CA GLN A 3 0.95 2.95 -23.40
C GLN A 3 1.66 1.57 -23.34
N LYS A 4 3.00 1.56 -23.37
CA LYS A 4 3.80 0.33 -23.30
C LYS A 4 3.69 -0.37 -21.94
N GLU A 5 3.69 0.41 -20.86
CA GLU A 5 3.51 -0.09 -19.49
C GLU A 5 2.13 -0.69 -19.32
N ILE A 6 1.08 -0.02 -19.81
CA ILE A 6 -0.30 -0.50 -19.79
C ILE A 6 -0.42 -1.82 -20.57
N GLU A 7 0.06 -1.87 -21.81
CA GLU A 7 -0.01 -3.08 -22.64
C GLU A 7 0.70 -4.28 -22.00
N ARG A 8 1.90 -4.04 -21.43
CA ARG A 8 2.62 -5.10 -20.70
C ARG A 8 1.85 -5.55 -19.48
N TYR A 9 1.37 -4.61 -18.66
CA TYR A 9 0.60 -4.88 -17.46
C TYR A 9 -0.66 -5.69 -17.77
N GLU A 10 -1.49 -5.26 -18.73
CA GLU A 10 -2.75 -5.93 -19.06
C GLU A 10 -2.52 -7.36 -19.58
N ARG A 11 -1.49 -7.58 -20.38
CA ARG A 11 -1.11 -8.93 -20.83
C ARG A 11 -0.72 -9.84 -19.66
N VAL A 12 0.07 -9.32 -18.71
CA VAL A 12 0.50 -10.10 -17.52
C VAL A 12 -0.69 -10.31 -16.59
N ARG A 13 -1.54 -9.30 -16.39
CA ARG A 13 -2.74 -9.36 -15.56
C ARG A 13 -3.70 -10.44 -16.04
N ALA A 14 -3.99 -10.49 -17.33
CA ALA A 14 -4.89 -11.51 -17.90
C ALA A 14 -4.39 -12.94 -17.60
N ASN A 15 -3.09 -13.20 -17.78
CA ASN A 15 -2.48 -14.49 -17.45
C ASN A 15 -2.48 -14.78 -15.93
N TYR A 16 -2.25 -13.74 -15.11
CA TYR A 16 -2.27 -13.84 -13.66
C TYR A 16 -3.67 -14.17 -13.12
N GLU A 17 -4.69 -13.50 -13.63
CA GLU A 17 -6.08 -13.80 -13.28
C GLU A 17 -6.47 -15.25 -13.60
N GLU A 18 -6.14 -15.73 -14.79
CA GLU A 18 -6.49 -17.10 -15.22
C GLU A 18 -5.78 -18.16 -14.38
N ARG A 19 -4.46 -17.96 -14.14
CA ARG A 19 -3.61 -18.99 -13.56
C ARG A 19 -3.50 -18.94 -12.05
N ILE A 20 -3.74 -17.78 -11.43
CA ILE A 20 -3.62 -17.58 -9.98
C ILE A 20 -4.95 -17.20 -9.36
N VAL A 21 -5.50 -16.03 -9.70
CA VAL A 21 -6.67 -15.48 -9.00
C VAL A 21 -7.87 -16.43 -9.10
N ARG A 22 -8.24 -16.90 -10.29
CA ARG A 22 -9.36 -17.82 -10.49
C ARG A 22 -9.17 -19.23 -9.90
N LYS A 23 -7.95 -19.56 -9.46
CA LYS A 23 -7.63 -20.86 -8.85
C LYS A 23 -7.58 -20.81 -7.32
N MET A 24 -7.76 -19.65 -6.74
CA MET A 24 -7.81 -19.43 -5.29
C MET A 24 -9.21 -18.99 -4.88
N SER A 25 -9.60 -19.23 -3.64
CA SER A 25 -10.75 -18.54 -3.08
C SER A 25 -10.39 -17.07 -2.88
N ALA A 26 -11.40 -16.19 -2.93
CA ALA A 26 -11.17 -14.75 -2.64
C ALA A 26 -10.52 -14.55 -1.26
N LYS A 27 -10.92 -15.37 -0.28
CA LYS A 27 -10.34 -15.36 1.07
C LYS A 27 -8.86 -15.71 1.05
N ASP A 28 -8.48 -16.84 0.43
CA ASP A 28 -7.07 -17.27 0.40
C ASP A 28 -6.19 -16.27 -0.34
N TYR A 29 -6.73 -15.66 -1.41
CA TYR A 29 -6.05 -14.59 -2.13
C TYR A 29 -5.77 -13.37 -1.22
N LEU A 30 -6.77 -12.91 -0.48
CA LEU A 30 -6.63 -11.78 0.42
C LEU A 30 -5.73 -12.11 1.63
N ASP A 31 -5.88 -13.28 2.23
CA ASP A 31 -5.06 -13.71 3.38
C ASP A 31 -3.56 -13.78 3.02
N TRP A 32 -3.24 -14.32 1.84
CA TRP A 32 -1.87 -14.35 1.33
C TRP A 32 -1.30 -12.95 1.12
N HIS A 33 -2.10 -12.08 0.47
CA HIS A 33 -1.66 -10.72 0.15
C HIS A 33 -1.62 -9.81 1.38
N GLU A 34 -2.43 -10.08 2.41
CA GLU A 34 -2.36 -9.37 3.70
C GLU A 34 -0.97 -9.54 4.33
N VAL A 35 -0.45 -10.77 4.39
CA VAL A 35 0.90 -11.05 4.92
C VAL A 35 1.96 -10.34 4.09
N LEU A 36 1.95 -10.57 2.78
CA LEU A 36 2.97 -10.04 1.88
C LEU A 36 2.99 -8.51 1.88
N PHE A 37 1.82 -7.90 1.75
CA PHE A 37 1.69 -6.45 1.71
C PHE A 37 2.06 -5.80 3.04
N SER A 38 1.56 -6.33 4.18
CA SER A 38 1.86 -5.76 5.49
C SER A 38 3.33 -5.86 5.85
N CYS A 39 3.97 -6.99 5.56
CA CYS A 39 5.41 -7.16 5.76
C CYS A 39 6.20 -6.07 5.01
N HIS A 40 6.04 -5.97 3.71
CA HIS A 40 6.80 -5.01 2.91
C HIS A 40 6.42 -3.55 3.23
N SER A 41 5.14 -3.26 3.42
CA SER A 41 4.67 -1.91 3.73
C SER A 41 5.22 -1.38 5.05
N CYS A 42 5.27 -2.21 6.10
CA CYS A 42 5.87 -1.83 7.38
C CYS A 42 7.40 -1.82 7.31
N ALA A 43 8.03 -2.73 6.54
CA ALA A 43 9.48 -2.74 6.37
C ALA A 43 10.02 -1.47 5.68
N ILE A 44 9.26 -0.86 4.75
CA ILE A 44 9.59 0.45 4.15
C ILE A 44 9.77 1.52 5.23
N GLU A 45 9.01 1.45 6.31
CA GLU A 45 9.06 2.38 7.45
C GLU A 45 10.09 1.97 8.53
N GLY A 46 10.80 0.85 8.32
CA GLY A 46 11.87 0.39 9.21
C GLY A 46 11.51 -0.77 10.13
N ASN A 47 10.33 -1.37 10.00
CA ASN A 47 9.96 -2.59 10.69
C ASN A 47 10.85 -3.74 10.20
N SER A 48 11.35 -4.56 11.12
CA SER A 48 12.33 -5.62 10.83
C SER A 48 11.72 -7.01 10.59
N PHE A 49 10.39 -7.12 10.56
CA PHE A 49 9.69 -8.39 10.33
C PHE A 49 10.05 -9.02 8.99
N THR A 50 10.28 -10.34 9.02
CA THR A 50 10.33 -11.17 7.81
C THR A 50 8.92 -11.61 7.40
N LEU A 51 8.79 -12.20 6.22
CA LEU A 51 7.52 -12.81 5.80
C LEU A 51 7.08 -13.93 6.73
N ASP A 52 8.01 -14.73 7.25
CA ASP A 52 7.70 -15.82 8.16
C ASP A 52 7.23 -15.27 9.52
N ASP A 53 7.89 -14.25 10.08
CA ASP A 53 7.43 -13.56 11.29
C ASP A 53 6.01 -12.99 11.11
N THR A 54 5.76 -12.37 9.96
CA THR A 54 4.46 -11.77 9.63
C THR A 54 3.37 -12.83 9.52
N ARG A 55 3.68 -13.99 8.93
CA ARG A 55 2.74 -15.12 8.86
C ARG A 55 2.44 -15.69 10.25
N VAL A 56 3.47 -15.90 11.07
CA VAL A 56 3.27 -16.34 12.47
C VAL A 56 2.36 -15.39 13.22
N LEU A 57 2.57 -14.08 13.05
CA LEU A 57 1.71 -13.07 13.70
C LEU A 57 0.27 -13.09 13.17
N GLN A 58 0.06 -13.32 11.86
CA GLN A 58 -1.29 -13.49 11.30
C GLN A 58 -2.02 -14.70 11.89
N GLU A 59 -1.31 -15.82 12.04
CA GLU A 59 -1.89 -17.08 12.53
C GLU A 59 -2.12 -17.10 14.06
N LYS A 60 -1.20 -16.55 14.84
CA LYS A 60 -1.16 -16.64 16.31
C LYS A 60 -1.56 -15.35 17.00
N GLY A 61 -1.67 -14.25 16.27
CA GLY A 61 -1.90 -12.93 16.86
C GLY A 61 -0.78 -12.51 17.81
N LEU A 62 -1.04 -11.49 18.63
CA LEU A 62 -0.09 -10.99 19.63
C LEU A 62 0.20 -11.97 20.79
N GLY A 63 -0.46 -13.13 20.82
CA GLY A 63 -0.16 -14.19 21.76
C GLY A 63 1.20 -14.86 21.56
N MET A 64 1.85 -14.64 20.42
CA MET A 64 3.17 -15.17 20.10
C MET A 64 4.02 -14.11 19.39
N ILE A 65 4.97 -13.54 20.12
CA ILE A 65 5.94 -12.58 19.57
C ILE A 65 7.10 -13.37 18.96
N PRO A 66 7.39 -13.18 17.65
CA PRO A 66 8.53 -13.82 17.02
C PRO A 66 9.86 -13.42 17.69
N VAL A 67 10.80 -14.36 17.77
CA VAL A 67 12.08 -14.18 18.45
C VAL A 67 12.85 -13.00 17.83
N GLY A 68 13.34 -12.11 18.69
CA GLY A 68 14.12 -10.94 18.26
C GLY A 68 13.29 -9.77 17.73
N ARG A 69 11.95 -9.83 17.81
CA ARG A 69 11.06 -8.74 17.44
C ARG A 69 10.54 -8.00 18.66
N SER A 70 10.36 -6.70 18.54
CA SER A 70 9.78 -5.88 19.61
C SER A 70 8.25 -5.97 19.58
N LEU A 71 7.62 -5.76 20.75
CA LEU A 71 6.16 -5.67 20.83
C LEU A 71 5.62 -4.53 19.95
N LEU A 72 6.35 -3.42 19.85
CA LEU A 72 5.95 -2.29 19.02
C LEU A 72 5.90 -2.66 17.53
N GLU A 73 6.88 -3.41 17.03
CA GLU A 73 6.87 -3.91 15.66
C GLU A 73 5.74 -4.90 15.40
N CYS A 74 5.48 -5.82 16.36
CA CYS A 74 4.34 -6.73 16.28
C CYS A 74 3.02 -5.97 16.19
N THR A 75 2.86 -4.96 17.04
CA THR A 75 1.65 -4.13 17.08
C THR A 75 1.47 -3.35 15.78
N GLU A 76 2.55 -2.84 15.21
CA GLU A 76 2.52 -2.12 13.92
C GLU A 76 2.02 -3.02 12.77
N ILE A 77 2.50 -4.28 12.71
CA ILE A 77 2.00 -5.25 11.71
C ILE A 77 0.53 -5.61 11.99
N ALA A 78 0.15 -5.82 13.26
CA ALA A 78 -1.22 -6.13 13.62
C ALA A 78 -2.21 -4.98 13.28
N ASP A 79 -1.81 -3.74 13.52
CA ASP A 79 -2.56 -2.55 13.11
C ASP A 79 -2.68 -2.46 11.59
N HIS A 80 -1.61 -2.80 10.86
CA HIS A 80 -1.63 -2.83 9.40
C HIS A 80 -2.57 -3.92 8.85
N PHE A 81 -2.63 -5.11 9.46
CA PHE A 81 -3.62 -6.14 9.13
C PHE A 81 -5.05 -5.63 9.32
N ARG A 82 -5.34 -4.96 10.45
CA ARG A 82 -6.66 -4.38 10.71
C ARG A 82 -7.05 -3.36 9.64
N ALA A 83 -6.12 -2.49 9.28
CA ALA A 83 -6.34 -1.50 8.24
C ALA A 83 -6.52 -2.14 6.84
N PHE A 84 -5.76 -3.18 6.51
CA PHE A 84 -5.93 -3.93 5.26
C PHE A 84 -7.32 -4.59 5.18
N ARG A 85 -7.73 -5.27 6.24
CA ARG A 85 -9.09 -5.86 6.32
C ARG A 85 -10.17 -4.81 6.23
N TYR A 86 -9.98 -3.67 6.86
CA TYR A 86 -10.93 -2.56 6.79
C TYR A 86 -11.12 -2.09 5.33
N ILE A 87 -10.05 -1.79 4.61
CA ILE A 87 -10.17 -1.32 3.22
C ILE A 87 -10.76 -2.38 2.28
N THR A 88 -10.46 -3.66 2.50
CA THR A 88 -11.01 -4.76 1.67
C THR A 88 -12.48 -5.03 1.94
N HIS A 89 -12.97 -4.82 3.17
CA HIS A 89 -14.39 -4.92 3.50
C HIS A 89 -15.20 -3.68 3.09
N HIS A 90 -14.54 -2.55 2.85
CA HIS A 90 -15.17 -1.28 2.46
C HIS A 90 -14.83 -0.89 1.01
N ILE A 91 -14.68 -1.91 0.14
CA ILE A 91 -14.27 -1.70 -1.24
C ILE A 91 -15.30 -0.90 -2.06
N ASP A 92 -16.56 -0.95 -1.68
CA ASP A 92 -17.67 -0.23 -2.31
C ASP A 92 -18.04 1.07 -1.57
N ALA A 93 -17.32 1.42 -0.49
CA ALA A 93 -17.55 2.66 0.23
C ALA A 93 -17.11 3.88 -0.60
N PRO A 94 -17.61 5.08 -0.30
CA PRO A 94 -17.10 6.30 -0.92
C PRO A 94 -15.61 6.49 -0.65
N PHE A 95 -14.85 6.91 -1.67
CA PHE A 95 -13.45 7.31 -1.51
C PHE A 95 -13.37 8.73 -0.97
N ASP A 96 -13.50 8.87 0.34
CA ASP A 96 -13.64 10.14 1.03
C ASP A 96 -12.75 10.28 2.26
N GLU A 97 -12.85 11.40 2.98
CA GLU A 97 -12.08 11.64 4.20
C GLU A 97 -12.40 10.67 5.33
N THR A 98 -13.60 10.07 5.36
CA THR A 98 -13.97 9.08 6.38
C THR A 98 -13.13 7.81 6.19
N LEU A 99 -13.07 7.31 4.96
CA LEU A 99 -12.22 6.18 4.60
C LEU A 99 -10.74 6.47 4.89
N LEU A 100 -10.26 7.66 4.52
CA LEU A 100 -8.88 8.09 4.73
C LEU A 100 -8.52 8.14 6.21
N LYS A 101 -9.30 8.84 7.02
CA LYS A 101 -9.03 9.06 8.45
C LYS A 101 -9.13 7.76 9.24
N GLU A 102 -10.11 6.92 8.93
CA GLU A 102 -10.27 5.63 9.58
C GLU A 102 -9.13 4.67 9.20
N THR A 103 -8.67 4.67 7.95
CA THR A 103 -7.50 3.88 7.55
C THR A 103 -6.25 4.31 8.33
N ASN A 104 -5.98 5.62 8.45
CA ASN A 104 -4.85 6.11 9.25
C ASN A 104 -5.03 5.81 10.74
N ARG A 105 -6.25 5.96 11.27
CA ARG A 105 -6.54 5.61 12.67
C ARG A 105 -6.15 4.17 12.95
N LEU A 106 -6.59 3.24 12.14
CA LEU A 106 -6.29 1.81 12.29
C LEU A 106 -4.80 1.50 12.16
N VAL A 107 -4.09 2.16 11.23
CA VAL A 107 -2.63 1.99 11.02
C VAL A 107 -1.82 2.45 12.23
N THR A 108 -2.33 3.41 13.02
CA THR A 108 -1.54 4.10 14.06
C THR A 108 -2.10 3.96 15.46
N GLU A 109 -3.28 3.37 15.62
CA GLU A 109 -4.06 3.37 16.87
C GLU A 109 -3.26 2.91 18.09
N ASN A 110 -2.51 1.83 17.97
CA ASN A 110 -1.79 1.24 19.09
C ASN A 110 -0.30 1.61 19.13
N THR A 111 0.20 2.37 18.16
CA THR A 111 1.62 2.71 18.04
C THR A 111 1.91 4.20 18.14
N LEU A 112 0.94 5.06 17.81
CA LEU A 112 1.14 6.52 17.73
C LEU A 112 1.58 7.14 19.06
N ALA A 113 0.95 6.75 20.16
CA ALA A 113 1.26 7.29 21.48
C ALA A 113 2.72 7.06 21.92
N TYR A 114 3.37 6.00 21.42
CA TYR A 114 4.79 5.73 21.68
C TYR A 114 5.74 6.56 20.82
N ARG A 115 5.27 7.01 19.64
CA ARG A 115 6.08 7.76 18.67
C ARG A 115 5.85 9.26 18.75
N VAL A 116 4.59 9.65 18.93
CA VAL A 116 4.13 11.04 18.93
C VAL A 116 3.01 11.21 19.96
N PRO A 117 3.35 11.37 21.27
CA PRO A 117 2.37 11.32 22.37
C PRO A 117 1.20 12.31 22.28
N ASP A 118 1.43 13.48 21.64
CA ASP A 118 0.42 14.54 21.52
C ASP A 118 -0.45 14.43 20.28
N ALA A 119 -0.27 13.37 19.47
CA ALA A 119 -1.03 13.18 18.26
C ALA A 119 -2.22 12.22 18.48
N VAL A 120 -3.29 12.42 17.71
CA VAL A 120 -4.48 11.58 17.75
C VAL A 120 -4.57 10.78 16.45
N PRO A 121 -4.71 9.43 16.53
CA PRO A 121 -4.85 8.58 15.35
C PRO A 121 -6.01 9.04 14.45
N GLY A 122 -5.77 9.11 13.14
CA GLY A 122 -6.77 9.53 12.15
C GLY A 122 -7.07 11.02 12.11
N GLN A 123 -6.38 11.85 12.91
CA GLN A 123 -6.54 13.30 12.82
C GLN A 123 -5.37 13.96 12.08
N TYR A 124 -5.68 14.98 11.32
CA TYR A 124 -4.65 15.75 10.61
C TYR A 124 -3.67 16.41 11.57
N THR A 125 -2.43 16.51 11.12
CA THR A 125 -1.40 17.24 11.87
C THR A 125 -1.80 18.70 12.07
N THR A 126 -1.45 19.24 13.25
CA THR A 126 -1.65 20.64 13.62
C THR A 126 -0.35 21.45 13.53
N CYS A 127 0.72 20.86 13.01
CA CYS A 127 2.00 21.50 12.79
C CYS A 127 2.59 21.09 11.44
N ASP A 128 3.50 21.91 10.93
CA ASP A 128 4.24 21.59 9.71
C ASP A 128 5.16 20.39 9.97
N MET A 129 5.23 19.51 8.98
CA MET A 129 5.96 18.26 9.06
C MET A 129 7.23 18.32 8.23
N ALA A 130 8.28 17.64 8.70
CA ALA A 130 9.51 17.43 7.96
C ALA A 130 10.03 16.00 8.18
N ALA A 131 10.68 15.43 7.17
CA ALA A 131 11.39 14.17 7.27
C ALA A 131 12.73 14.27 6.51
N GLY A 132 13.84 14.20 7.24
CA GLY A 132 15.16 14.52 6.71
C GLY A 132 15.18 15.95 6.14
N ASP A 133 15.61 16.09 4.90
CA ASP A 133 15.67 17.38 4.20
C ASP A 133 14.34 17.79 3.53
N THR A 134 13.29 16.98 3.67
CA THR A 134 11.99 17.23 3.06
C THR A 134 11.08 17.95 4.03
N VAL A 135 10.65 19.17 3.68
CA VAL A 135 9.56 19.90 4.34
C VAL A 135 8.28 19.61 3.59
N PHE A 136 7.25 19.14 4.31
CA PHE A 136 5.94 18.85 3.75
C PHE A 136 5.07 20.11 3.66
N GLY A 137 3.85 19.97 3.15
CA GLY A 137 2.95 21.08 2.92
C GLY A 137 2.50 21.80 4.20
N ASP A 138 2.05 23.04 4.06
CA ASP A 138 1.44 23.85 5.11
C ASP A 138 0.23 23.14 5.73
N HIS A 139 0.33 22.77 7.02
CA HIS A 139 -0.74 22.07 7.74
C HIS A 139 -2.10 22.80 7.72
N LYS A 140 -2.08 24.15 7.70
CA LYS A 140 -3.31 24.98 7.67
C LYS A 140 -4.13 24.78 6.39
N LYS A 141 -3.49 24.29 5.31
CA LYS A 141 -4.13 24.05 4.03
C LYS A 141 -4.64 22.61 3.88
N LEU A 142 -4.35 21.72 4.83
CA LEU A 142 -4.77 20.32 4.75
C LEU A 142 -6.29 20.18 4.72
N ILE A 143 -7.01 21.00 5.51
CA ILE A 143 -8.47 21.00 5.59
C ILE A 143 -9.18 21.27 4.24
N SER A 144 -8.48 21.88 3.29
CA SER A 144 -9.01 22.10 1.94
C SER A 144 -8.34 21.18 0.91
N ARG A 145 -7.04 20.93 1.03
CA ARG A 145 -6.28 20.17 0.03
C ARG A 145 -6.57 18.67 0.05
N VAL A 146 -6.76 18.09 1.24
CA VAL A 146 -7.05 16.66 1.33
C VAL A 146 -8.43 16.33 0.76
N PRO A 147 -9.53 17.03 1.11
CA PRO A 147 -10.82 16.83 0.46
C PRO A 147 -10.75 17.02 -1.06
N ASN A 148 -9.98 18.01 -1.54
CA ASN A 148 -9.80 18.21 -2.97
C ASN A 148 -9.06 17.04 -3.64
N LEU A 149 -8.05 16.45 -2.99
CA LEU A 149 -7.38 15.25 -3.48
C LEU A 149 -8.35 14.07 -3.55
N MET A 150 -9.14 13.84 -2.50
CA MET A 150 -10.13 12.76 -2.48
C MET A 150 -11.15 12.93 -3.61
N LYS A 151 -11.71 14.14 -3.75
CA LYS A 151 -12.66 14.47 -4.82
C LYS A 151 -12.06 14.27 -6.21
N SER A 152 -10.87 14.80 -6.49
CA SER A 152 -10.23 14.66 -7.79
C SER A 152 -9.86 13.20 -8.11
N THR A 153 -9.54 12.40 -7.11
CA THR A 153 -9.32 10.96 -7.26
C THR A 153 -10.63 10.25 -7.63
N THR A 154 -11.73 10.54 -6.92
CA THR A 154 -13.06 10.00 -7.24
C THR A 154 -13.48 10.37 -8.66
N GLU A 155 -13.27 11.63 -9.06
CA GLU A 155 -13.55 12.07 -10.43
C GLU A 155 -12.68 11.33 -11.47
N ALA A 156 -11.40 11.03 -11.14
CA ALA A 156 -10.52 10.27 -12.02
C ALA A 156 -10.96 8.81 -12.15
N LEU A 157 -11.47 8.19 -11.09
CA LEU A 157 -12.03 6.83 -11.11
C LEU A 157 -13.27 6.72 -12.00
N ASN A 158 -14.04 7.79 -12.14
CA ASN A 158 -15.21 7.85 -13.02
C ASN A 158 -14.86 8.18 -14.50
N ARG A 159 -13.56 8.32 -14.82
CA ARG A 159 -13.05 8.54 -16.18
C ARG A 159 -12.33 7.30 -16.67
N ASP A 160 -12.10 7.22 -17.97
CA ASP A 160 -11.30 6.15 -18.60
C ASP A 160 -9.78 6.39 -18.37
N ILE A 161 -9.38 6.43 -17.09
CA ILE A 161 -7.99 6.52 -16.67
C ILE A 161 -7.60 5.20 -16.03
N HIS A 162 -6.47 4.63 -16.47
CA HIS A 162 -6.00 3.35 -15.99
C HIS A 162 -5.80 3.35 -14.45
N PRO A 163 -6.34 2.38 -13.68
CA PRO A 163 -6.32 2.38 -12.21
C PRO A 163 -4.94 2.51 -11.59
N VAL A 164 -3.90 1.92 -12.18
CA VAL A 164 -2.51 2.09 -11.71
C VAL A 164 -2.08 3.55 -11.76
N ILE A 165 -2.50 4.31 -12.78
CA ILE A 165 -2.20 5.74 -12.89
C ILE A 165 -2.93 6.52 -11.80
N VAL A 166 -4.21 6.22 -11.57
CA VAL A 166 -5.00 6.88 -10.52
C VAL A 166 -4.39 6.60 -9.14
N ALA A 167 -4.06 5.35 -8.86
CA ALA A 167 -3.44 4.94 -7.59
C ALA A 167 -2.08 5.61 -7.35
N ALA A 168 -1.22 5.66 -8.37
CA ALA A 168 0.08 6.32 -8.27
C ALA A 168 -0.05 7.83 -8.05
N ARG A 169 -0.94 8.50 -8.78
CA ARG A 169 -1.21 9.93 -8.60
C ARG A 169 -1.76 10.26 -7.22
N PHE A 170 -2.78 9.52 -6.79
CA PHE A 170 -3.30 9.67 -5.44
C PHE A 170 -2.17 9.54 -4.42
N HIS A 171 -1.41 8.45 -4.49
CA HIS A 171 -0.32 8.18 -3.54
C HIS A 171 0.73 9.29 -3.51
N GLY A 172 1.20 9.71 -4.67
CA GLY A 172 2.21 10.77 -4.78
C GLY A 172 1.75 12.10 -4.21
N PHE A 173 0.51 12.52 -4.50
CA PHE A 173 -0.03 13.76 -3.93
C PHE A 173 -0.38 13.63 -2.46
N PHE A 174 -0.81 12.46 -2.00
CA PHE A 174 -1.05 12.18 -0.59
C PHE A 174 0.27 12.29 0.21
N GLU A 175 1.34 11.67 -0.26
CA GLU A 175 2.68 11.78 0.33
C GLU A 175 3.22 13.22 0.25
N TYR A 176 2.88 13.95 -0.81
CA TYR A 176 3.21 15.37 -0.91
C TYR A 176 2.53 16.20 0.19
N LEU A 177 1.26 15.96 0.49
CA LEU A 177 0.49 16.67 1.52
C LEU A 177 0.89 16.23 2.93
N HIS A 178 1.21 14.96 3.14
CA HIS A 178 1.63 14.34 4.40
C HIS A 178 0.74 14.72 5.59
N PRO A 179 -0.56 14.40 5.53
CA PRO A 179 -1.55 15.04 6.39
C PRO A 179 -1.55 14.57 7.85
N PHE A 180 -0.89 13.48 8.20
CA PHE A 180 -0.91 12.90 9.54
C PHE A 180 0.44 13.01 10.24
N ARG A 181 0.46 12.89 11.56
CA ARG A 181 1.69 12.90 12.37
C ARG A 181 2.53 11.65 12.20
N ASP A 182 1.90 10.52 11.85
CA ASP A 182 2.54 9.24 11.54
C ASP A 182 1.65 8.42 10.60
N GLY A 183 2.20 7.38 10.01
CA GLY A 183 1.48 6.39 9.21
C GLY A 183 1.11 6.86 7.81
N ASN A 184 1.60 8.00 7.31
CA ASN A 184 1.27 8.49 5.96
C ASN A 184 1.63 7.46 4.90
N GLY A 185 2.86 6.96 4.86
CA GLY A 185 3.29 5.96 3.87
C GLY A 185 2.41 4.72 3.86
N ARG A 186 2.13 4.14 5.03
CA ARG A 186 1.28 2.95 5.18
C ARG A 186 -0.15 3.22 4.73
N THR A 187 -0.73 4.36 5.16
CA THR A 187 -2.08 4.79 4.77
C THR A 187 -2.18 5.03 3.26
N GLY A 188 -1.22 5.73 2.67
CA GLY A 188 -1.20 6.01 1.23
C GLY A 188 -1.12 4.73 0.39
N ARG A 189 -0.27 3.76 0.79
CA ARG A 189 -0.17 2.46 0.10
C ARG A 189 -1.45 1.62 0.26
N LEU A 190 -2.09 1.65 1.43
CA LEU A 190 -3.39 0.98 1.65
C LEU A 190 -4.47 1.56 0.74
N LEU A 191 -4.63 2.88 0.70
CA LEU A 191 -5.65 3.52 -0.12
C LEU A 191 -5.36 3.42 -1.63
N SER A 192 -4.09 3.37 -2.05
CA SER A 192 -3.73 3.01 -3.41
C SER A 192 -4.22 1.60 -3.77
N ASN A 193 -4.14 0.67 -2.83
CA ASN A 193 -4.66 -0.68 -3.00
C ASN A 193 -6.18 -0.77 -2.92
N TRP A 194 -6.82 0.10 -2.14
CA TRP A 194 -8.28 0.26 -2.23
C TRP A 194 -8.70 0.65 -3.66
N ILE A 195 -8.02 1.65 -4.27
CA ILE A 195 -8.28 2.07 -5.66
C ILE A 195 -8.13 0.89 -6.63
N MET A 196 -7.05 0.12 -6.51
CA MET A 196 -6.81 -1.04 -7.37
C MET A 196 -7.92 -2.09 -7.24
N LEU A 197 -8.25 -2.47 -6.02
CA LEU A 197 -9.26 -3.49 -5.73
C LEU A 197 -10.67 -3.03 -6.13
N HIS A 198 -11.03 -1.77 -5.88
CA HIS A 198 -12.30 -1.16 -6.31
C HIS A 198 -12.49 -1.26 -7.83
N CYS A 199 -11.41 -1.10 -8.58
CA CYS A 199 -11.42 -1.25 -10.04
C CYS A 199 -11.25 -2.70 -10.52
N GLY A 200 -11.24 -3.71 -9.64
CA GLY A 200 -11.07 -5.12 -10.00
C GLY A 200 -9.65 -5.47 -10.45
N HIS A 201 -8.64 -4.75 -9.97
CA HIS A 201 -7.23 -4.99 -10.27
C HIS A 201 -6.49 -5.61 -9.09
N PRO A 202 -5.42 -6.40 -9.35
CA PRO A 202 -4.55 -6.92 -8.30
C PRO A 202 -3.87 -5.80 -7.51
N ILE A 203 -3.58 -6.04 -6.23
CA ILE A 203 -2.93 -5.06 -5.36
C ILE A 203 -1.48 -4.78 -5.79
N ILE A 204 -1.00 -3.58 -5.47
CA ILE A 204 0.39 -3.15 -5.65
C ILE A 204 1.15 -3.44 -4.35
N ILE A 205 2.25 -4.17 -4.44
CA ILE A 205 3.16 -4.40 -3.32
C ILE A 205 4.53 -3.87 -3.71
N ILE A 206 5.02 -2.93 -2.94
CA ILE A 206 6.37 -2.37 -3.11
C ILE A 206 7.31 -3.23 -2.28
N ASP A 207 8.16 -3.99 -2.94
CA ASP A 207 9.17 -4.81 -2.28
C ASP A 207 10.17 -3.91 -1.56
N ILE A 208 10.59 -4.31 -0.34
CA ILE A 208 11.56 -3.56 0.46
C ILE A 208 12.89 -3.33 -0.28
N LYS A 209 13.29 -4.26 -1.14
CA LYS A 209 14.50 -4.10 -1.97
C LYS A 209 14.41 -2.91 -2.93
N ASP A 210 13.20 -2.52 -3.34
CA ASP A 210 12.94 -1.43 -4.26
C ASP A 210 12.68 -0.09 -3.54
N ARG A 211 12.82 -0.07 -2.19
CA ARG A 211 12.55 1.11 -1.35
C ARG A 211 13.28 2.37 -1.82
N ALA A 212 14.55 2.26 -2.20
CA ALA A 212 15.33 3.41 -2.63
C ALA A 212 14.76 4.05 -3.91
N ALA A 213 14.39 3.24 -4.91
CA ALA A 213 13.78 3.71 -6.15
C ALA A 213 12.38 4.30 -5.91
N TYR A 214 11.60 3.70 -5.01
CA TYR A 214 10.29 4.22 -4.61
C TYR A 214 10.38 5.61 -3.95
N ILE A 215 11.30 5.78 -2.99
CA ILE A 215 11.50 7.07 -2.32
C ILE A 215 12.02 8.14 -3.30
N ASP A 216 12.91 7.75 -4.24
CA ASP A 216 13.37 8.65 -5.29
C ASP A 216 12.23 9.11 -6.19
N ALA A 217 11.35 8.19 -6.61
CA ALA A 217 10.17 8.54 -7.41
C ALA A 217 9.23 9.53 -6.70
N LEU A 218 9.02 9.36 -5.37
CA LEU A 218 8.24 10.31 -4.56
C LEU A 218 8.93 11.69 -4.45
N ARG A 219 10.27 11.72 -4.31
CA ARG A 219 11.02 12.97 -4.26
C ARG A 219 10.91 13.77 -5.56
N LYS A 220 10.89 13.12 -6.70
CA LYS A 220 10.76 13.76 -8.03
C LYS A 220 9.44 14.49 -8.21
N ILE A 221 8.37 14.07 -7.55
CA ILE A 221 7.11 14.84 -7.53
C ILE A 221 7.33 16.25 -6.95
N ARG A 222 8.21 16.38 -5.94
CA ARG A 222 8.52 17.67 -5.33
C ARG A 222 9.56 18.46 -6.12
N SER A 223 10.62 17.79 -6.57
CA SER A 223 11.77 18.46 -7.19
C SER A 223 11.56 18.79 -8.66
N GLU A 224 10.81 17.96 -9.38
CA GLU A 224 10.61 18.07 -10.83
C GLU A 224 9.15 18.39 -11.22
N GLY A 225 8.21 18.30 -10.27
CA GLY A 225 6.79 18.56 -10.50
C GLY A 225 6.10 17.53 -11.38
N THR A 226 6.64 16.30 -11.49
CA THR A 226 6.09 15.23 -12.32
C THR A 226 5.83 13.97 -11.52
N ASP A 227 4.70 13.31 -11.80
CA ASP A 227 4.30 12.02 -11.23
C ASP A 227 4.73 10.81 -12.09
N GLU A 228 5.36 11.06 -13.24
CA GLU A 228 5.68 10.03 -14.24
C GLU A 228 6.56 8.90 -13.69
N TYR A 229 7.54 9.25 -12.87
CA TYR A 229 8.44 8.26 -12.26
C TYR A 229 7.71 7.33 -11.31
N LEU A 230 6.77 7.85 -10.52
CA LEU A 230 5.98 7.05 -9.60
C LEU A 230 4.98 6.16 -10.34
N ILE A 231 4.36 6.67 -11.41
CA ILE A 231 3.46 5.89 -12.27
C ILE A 231 4.22 4.72 -12.90
N SER A 232 5.37 4.99 -13.52
CA SER A 232 6.22 3.94 -14.11
C SER A 232 6.68 2.93 -13.05
N PHE A 233 7.05 3.41 -11.86
CA PHE A 233 7.43 2.54 -10.75
C PHE A 233 6.27 1.62 -10.31
N PHE A 234 5.04 2.14 -10.20
CA PHE A 234 3.87 1.34 -9.83
C PHE A 234 3.56 0.26 -10.86
N PHE A 235 3.61 0.59 -12.16
CA PHE A 235 3.49 -0.42 -13.22
C PHE A 235 4.58 -1.49 -13.13
N ALA A 236 5.82 -1.09 -12.91
CA ALA A 236 6.93 -2.04 -12.78
C ALA A 236 6.77 -2.95 -11.55
N ALA A 237 6.42 -2.39 -10.39
CA ALA A 237 6.27 -3.13 -9.16
C ALA A 237 5.18 -4.22 -9.26
N ILE A 238 3.97 -3.83 -9.70
CA ILE A 238 2.86 -4.78 -9.80
C ILE A 238 3.08 -5.82 -10.90
N THR A 239 3.63 -5.42 -12.04
CA THR A 239 3.87 -6.33 -13.17
C THR A 239 4.93 -7.37 -12.81
N SER A 240 6.06 -6.92 -12.24
CA SER A 240 7.14 -7.83 -11.82
C SER A 240 6.70 -8.79 -10.71
N ARG A 241 5.88 -8.35 -9.77
CA ARG A 241 5.30 -9.23 -8.73
C ARG A 241 4.45 -10.33 -9.37
N MET A 242 3.52 -9.98 -10.24
CA MET A 242 2.67 -10.97 -10.93
C MET A 242 3.48 -11.96 -11.78
N GLU A 243 4.50 -11.48 -12.50
CA GLU A 243 5.42 -12.33 -13.27
C GLU A 243 6.17 -13.32 -12.36
N ASN A 244 6.67 -12.87 -11.20
CA ASN A 244 7.36 -13.71 -10.25
C ASN A 244 6.44 -14.80 -9.65
N GLU A 245 5.23 -14.45 -9.27
CA GLU A 245 4.25 -15.42 -8.74
C GLU A 245 3.85 -16.45 -9.80
N LEU A 246 3.67 -16.05 -11.05
CA LEU A 246 3.41 -16.95 -12.18
C LEU A 246 4.58 -17.94 -12.41
N GLN A 247 5.83 -17.47 -12.30
CA GLN A 247 7.01 -18.32 -12.44
C GLN A 247 7.15 -19.33 -11.30
N GLN A 248 6.91 -18.90 -10.06
CA GLN A 248 6.95 -19.79 -8.88
C GLN A 248 5.91 -20.90 -8.99
N LYS A 249 4.68 -20.57 -9.39
CA LYS A 249 3.63 -21.58 -9.61
C LYS A 249 4.01 -22.57 -10.69
N SER A 250 4.61 -22.12 -11.78
CA SER A 250 5.06 -23.02 -12.86
C SER A 250 6.15 -24.00 -12.37
N LYS A 251 7.10 -23.54 -11.55
CA LYS A 251 8.14 -24.40 -10.96
C LYS A 251 7.54 -25.44 -10.02
N ASN A 252 6.59 -25.05 -9.16
CA ASN A 252 5.93 -25.96 -8.22
C ASN A 252 5.06 -27.00 -8.94
N THR A 253 4.44 -26.65 -10.06
CA THR A 253 3.68 -27.60 -10.88
C THR A 253 4.62 -28.63 -11.55
N HIS A 254 5.79 -28.22 -11.99
CA HIS A 254 6.81 -29.15 -12.52
C HIS A 254 7.38 -30.09 -11.46
N LEU A 255 7.64 -29.60 -10.24
CA LEU A 255 8.09 -30.42 -9.11
C LEU A 255 7.02 -31.45 -8.69
N GLY A 256 5.73 -31.07 -8.68
CA GLY A 256 4.62 -31.97 -8.41
C GLY A 256 4.45 -33.07 -9.47
N ALA A 257 4.80 -32.81 -10.73
CA ALA A 257 4.77 -33.80 -11.80
C ALA A 257 5.90 -34.85 -11.72
N PHE A 258 6.94 -34.60 -10.91
CA PHE A 258 8.03 -35.57 -10.65
C PHE A 258 7.82 -36.41 -9.37
N LEU A 259 6.79 -36.10 -8.56
CA LEU A 259 6.51 -36.79 -7.30
C LEU A 259 5.34 -37.74 -7.36
N PHE A 260 4.68 -37.88 -8.52
CA PHE A 260 3.62 -38.84 -8.84
C PHE A 260 3.91 -39.43 -10.26
#